data_cc967e1c2773dd4bdb875dbe624d67a2
#
_entry.id   cc967e1c2773dd4bdb875dbe624d67a2
#
_cell.length_a   1.000
_cell.length_b   1.000
_cell.length_c   1.000
_cell.angle_alpha   90.00
_cell.angle_beta   90.00
_cell.angle_gamma   90.00
#
_symmetry.space_group_name_H-M   'P 1'
#
loop_
_entity.id
_entity.type
_entity.pdbx_description
1 polymer ?
#
loop_
_entity_poly.entity_id
_entity_poly.type
_entity_poly.pdbx_seq_one_letter_code
_entity_poly.pdbx_strand_id
1 'polypeptide(L)'
;MCYNRNIFLGTEDKVMEKSKVYFTDFRTRLGEGLPSKLKRLMKAAGIQDMDMDHKFVAIKMHFGELGNLGFLRPNYAKAVADVVKELGGIPFLTDCNTLYPGSRKNAIEHMYCAWENGFTPLTVGCPVIIGDGLKGTDDIEVPVEGGEYVKNAKIGRAIMDADVFISLNHFKGHETAGFGGAIKNIGMGCGSRAGKMEQHAQGKPEINENLCRGCKRCMRECANEGLVYDETTHKMHIDHNKCLGCGRCIGACNFDAIHSGCDAATKDFNCRMAEYAKAVVDGRPNFHISLVVDVSPNCDCHRENDVPLSLIHISEPTRRVVIS
;
A
#
# COMPACT_ATOMS: atom_id res chain seq x y z
N MET A 1 14.38 23.48 -17.10
CA MET A 1 13.89 23.31 -18.50
C MET A 1 12.52 22.64 -18.41
N CYS A 2 11.49 23.40 -18.70
CA CYS A 2 10.10 22.92 -18.67
C CYS A 2 9.84 22.09 -19.92
N TYR A 3 9.50 20.81 -19.77
CA TYR A 3 8.95 20.02 -20.86
C TYR A 3 7.43 20.19 -20.89
N ASN A 4 6.98 21.07 -21.78
CA ASN A 4 5.58 21.19 -22.19
C ASN A 4 5.40 20.26 -23.39
N ARG A 5 4.69 19.14 -23.26
CA ARG A 5 4.13 18.44 -24.41
C ARG A 5 2.68 18.12 -24.11
N ASN A 6 1.79 18.92 -24.71
CA ASN A 6 0.40 18.59 -24.93
C ASN A 6 0.31 17.35 -25.81
N ILE A 7 -0.19 16.26 -25.27
CA ILE A 7 -0.72 15.13 -26.03
C ILE A 7 -2.07 14.80 -25.44
N PHE A 8 -3.10 15.53 -25.84
CA PHE A 8 -4.49 15.07 -25.83
C PHE A 8 -5.20 15.76 -27.00
N LEU A 9 -5.41 14.98 -28.06
CA LEU A 9 -6.30 15.35 -29.16
C LEU A 9 -7.60 14.53 -28.99
N GLY A 10 -8.69 15.23 -28.76
CA GLY A 10 -10.03 14.83 -29.13
C GLY A 10 -10.89 14.22 -28.04
N THR A 11 -11.65 15.00 -27.35
CA THR A 11 -13.09 15.00 -27.09
C THR A 11 -13.35 15.94 -25.90
N GLU A 12 -14.17 16.96 -26.12
CA GLU A 12 -14.68 17.97 -25.18
C GLU A 12 -13.79 18.32 -23.97
N ASP A 13 -13.14 19.50 -24.04
CA ASP A 13 -12.37 20.11 -22.95
C ASP A 13 -13.23 20.29 -21.69
N LYS A 14 -13.42 19.24 -20.90
CA LYS A 14 -13.68 19.41 -19.48
C LYS A 14 -12.38 19.97 -18.89
N VAL A 15 -12.33 21.27 -18.69
CA VAL A 15 -11.28 21.91 -17.89
C VAL A 15 -11.31 21.24 -16.51
N MET A 16 -10.40 20.30 -16.30
CA MET A 16 -10.27 19.65 -15.00
C MET A 16 -9.82 20.72 -14.01
N GLU A 17 -10.67 21.04 -13.04
CA GLU A 17 -10.30 21.93 -11.94
C GLU A 17 -9.10 21.34 -11.20
N LYS A 18 -8.05 22.15 -11.01
CA LYS A 18 -6.83 21.68 -10.33
C LYS A 18 -7.14 21.34 -8.88
N SER A 19 -6.75 20.17 -8.42
CA SER A 19 -6.91 19.77 -7.03
C SER A 19 -6.20 20.75 -6.09
N LYS A 20 -6.88 21.14 -5.00
CA LYS A 20 -6.30 21.99 -3.96
C LYS A 20 -5.39 21.15 -3.06
N VAL A 21 -4.20 21.65 -2.79
CA VAL A 21 -3.23 21.02 -1.89
C VAL A 21 -3.07 21.91 -0.67
N TYR A 22 -3.32 21.35 0.52
CA TYR A 22 -3.14 22.03 1.80
C TYR A 22 -1.83 21.57 2.43
N PHE A 23 -1.06 22.53 2.92
CA PHE A 23 0.30 22.27 3.34
C PHE A 23 0.61 22.94 4.68
N THR A 24 1.37 22.26 5.56
CA THR A 24 1.95 22.84 6.76
C THR A 24 3.31 22.19 7.09
N ASP A 25 4.15 22.92 7.81
CA ASP A 25 5.40 22.40 8.37
C ASP A 25 5.18 21.71 9.75
N PHE A 26 6.25 21.26 10.39
CA PHE A 26 6.22 20.60 11.71
C PHE A 26 6.34 21.55 12.90
N ARG A 27 6.46 22.88 12.69
CA ARG A 27 6.47 23.85 13.76
C ARG A 27 5.09 23.93 14.39
N THR A 28 5.02 23.82 15.71
CA THR A 28 3.77 23.94 16.48
C THR A 28 3.79 25.18 17.34
N ARG A 29 2.60 25.66 17.71
CA ARG A 29 2.45 26.75 18.68
C ARG A 29 2.52 26.20 20.11
N LEU A 30 2.76 27.06 21.08
CA LEU A 30 2.65 26.67 22.49
C LEU A 30 1.25 26.10 22.77
N GLY A 31 1.20 24.92 23.39
CA GLY A 31 -0.06 24.22 23.68
C GLY A 31 -0.65 23.40 22.54
N GLU A 32 -0.04 23.38 21.34
CA GLU A 32 -0.49 22.57 20.19
C GLU A 32 0.52 21.46 19.90
N GLY A 33 0.09 20.19 19.96
CA GLY A 33 0.89 19.05 19.50
C GLY A 33 0.70 18.75 18.01
N LEU A 34 1.63 17.97 17.42
CA LEU A 34 1.55 17.58 16.01
C LEU A 34 0.22 16.86 15.62
N PRO A 35 -0.33 15.94 16.45
CA PRO A 35 -1.62 15.33 16.14
C PRO A 35 -2.77 16.35 16.06
N SER A 36 -2.79 17.34 16.95
CA SER A 36 -3.79 18.43 16.95
C SER A 36 -3.64 19.32 15.72
N LYS A 37 -2.39 19.62 15.34
CA LYS A 37 -2.09 20.37 14.11
C LYS A 37 -2.52 19.62 12.88
N LEU A 38 -2.32 18.29 12.81
CA LEU A 38 -2.81 17.44 11.73
C LEU A 38 -4.34 17.50 11.63
N LYS A 39 -5.07 17.32 12.74
CA LYS A 39 -6.54 17.44 12.78
C LYS A 39 -7.01 18.79 12.23
N ARG A 40 -6.35 19.87 12.64
CA ARG A 40 -6.68 21.23 12.14
C ARG A 40 -6.43 21.37 10.65
N LEU A 41 -5.33 20.81 10.12
CA LEU A 41 -5.06 20.83 8.67
C LEU A 41 -6.09 20.03 7.88
N MET A 42 -6.48 18.84 8.35
CA MET A 42 -7.52 18.03 7.74
C MET A 42 -8.86 18.78 7.66
N LYS A 43 -9.25 19.45 8.75
CA LYS A 43 -10.46 20.28 8.78
C LYS A 43 -10.37 21.46 7.80
N ALA A 44 -9.22 22.14 7.74
CA ALA A 44 -9.00 23.21 6.76
C ALA A 44 -9.03 22.72 5.31
N ALA A 45 -8.67 21.46 5.07
CA ALA A 45 -8.71 20.82 3.75
C ALA A 45 -10.09 20.27 3.37
N GLY A 46 -11.10 20.44 4.23
CA GLY A 46 -12.48 20.10 3.90
C GLY A 46 -12.89 18.66 4.24
N ILE A 47 -12.15 17.93 5.08
CA ILE A 47 -12.55 16.56 5.48
C ILE A 47 -13.93 16.54 6.13
N GLN A 48 -14.33 17.63 6.76
CA GLN A 48 -15.63 17.81 7.40
C GLN A 48 -16.81 17.92 6.41
N ASP A 49 -16.52 18.18 5.14
CA ASP A 49 -17.52 18.27 4.08
C ASP A 49 -17.83 16.89 3.47
N MET A 50 -17.08 15.86 3.88
CA MET A 50 -17.30 14.48 3.47
C MET A 50 -18.39 13.85 4.34
N ASP A 51 -19.40 13.29 3.69
CA ASP A 51 -20.44 12.51 4.37
C ASP A 51 -19.87 11.16 4.85
N MET A 52 -19.60 11.06 6.16
CA MET A 52 -19.06 9.86 6.81
C MET A 52 -20.04 9.25 7.82
N ASP A 53 -21.18 9.89 8.07
CA ASP A 53 -22.09 9.45 9.14
C ASP A 53 -22.58 8.01 8.90
N HIS A 54 -22.39 7.15 9.91
CA HIS A 54 -22.67 5.71 9.87
C HIS A 54 -21.98 4.91 8.74
N LYS A 55 -20.93 5.45 8.13
CA LYS A 55 -20.19 4.81 7.03
C LYS A 55 -18.91 4.15 7.48
N PHE A 56 -18.57 3.02 6.86
CA PHE A 56 -17.26 2.40 7.02
C PHE A 56 -16.19 3.23 6.32
N VAL A 57 -15.14 3.58 7.06
CA VAL A 57 -14.02 4.40 6.57
C VAL A 57 -12.72 3.62 6.65
N ALA A 58 -12.20 3.21 5.50
CA ALA A 58 -10.91 2.55 5.41
C ALA A 58 -9.78 3.58 5.50
N ILE A 59 -8.96 3.50 6.52
CA ILE A 59 -7.73 4.30 6.67
C ILE A 59 -6.56 3.43 6.24
N LYS A 60 -6.12 3.59 4.99
CA LYS A 60 -5.01 2.82 4.41
C LYS A 60 -3.68 3.41 4.80
N MET A 61 -2.84 2.61 5.42
CA MET A 61 -1.46 2.97 5.72
C MET A 61 -0.55 1.76 5.71
N HIS A 62 0.75 1.98 5.80
CA HIS A 62 1.75 0.94 5.99
C HIS A 62 2.09 0.83 7.47
N PHE A 63 2.07 -0.38 8.04
CA PHE A 63 2.31 -0.59 9.48
C PHE A 63 3.79 -0.72 9.84
N GLY A 64 4.71 -0.61 8.87
CA GLY A 64 6.14 -0.90 9.03
C GLY A 64 6.43 -2.41 8.94
N GLU A 65 7.68 -2.77 8.70
CA GLU A 65 8.18 -4.14 8.86
C GLU A 65 8.86 -4.24 10.23
N LEU A 66 8.83 -5.42 10.87
CA LEU A 66 9.50 -5.60 12.17
C LEU A 66 11.00 -5.34 12.07
N GLY A 67 11.51 -4.50 12.97
CA GLY A 67 12.90 -4.04 12.99
C GLY A 67 13.10 -2.67 12.36
N ASN A 68 12.23 -2.22 11.47
CA ASN A 68 12.24 -0.86 10.93
C ASN A 68 11.50 0.10 11.88
N LEU A 69 12.10 1.22 12.22
CA LEU A 69 11.49 2.26 13.08
C LEU A 69 11.19 3.57 12.33
N GLY A 70 11.44 3.62 11.02
CA GLY A 70 11.20 4.79 10.19
C GLY A 70 9.75 4.97 9.70
N PHE A 71 8.86 4.03 10.01
CA PHE A 71 7.45 4.11 9.61
C PHE A 71 6.69 5.20 10.38
N LEU A 72 5.50 5.57 9.88
CA LEU A 72 4.64 6.57 10.53
C LEU A 72 4.16 6.09 11.90
N ARG A 73 4.29 6.96 12.90
CA ARG A 73 3.89 6.65 14.28
C ARG A 73 2.37 6.47 14.41
N PRO A 74 1.90 5.54 15.27
CA PRO A 74 0.47 5.30 15.53
C PRO A 74 -0.33 6.56 15.93
N ASN A 75 0.32 7.56 16.53
CA ASN A 75 -0.29 8.83 16.92
C ASN A 75 -0.92 9.59 15.75
N TYR A 76 -0.34 9.49 14.54
CA TYR A 76 -0.93 10.10 13.34
C TYR A 76 -2.17 9.34 12.89
N ALA A 77 -2.14 8.01 12.91
CA ALA A 77 -3.30 7.18 12.61
C ALA A 77 -4.45 7.45 13.58
N LYS A 78 -4.13 7.58 14.89
CA LYS A 78 -5.11 7.97 15.92
C LYS A 78 -5.76 9.31 15.59
N ALA A 79 -4.97 10.32 15.22
CA ALA A 79 -5.51 11.64 14.89
C ALA A 79 -6.50 11.58 13.72
N VAL A 80 -6.23 10.76 12.71
CA VAL A 80 -7.15 10.54 11.58
C VAL A 80 -8.41 9.80 12.03
N ALA A 81 -8.26 8.69 12.77
CA ALA A 81 -9.37 7.91 13.28
C ALA A 81 -10.31 8.73 14.20
N ASP A 82 -9.74 9.60 15.04
CA ASP A 82 -10.52 10.49 15.89
C ASP A 82 -11.37 11.46 15.07
N VAL A 83 -10.81 12.06 14.00
CA VAL A 83 -11.57 12.97 13.13
C VAL A 83 -12.69 12.24 12.41
N VAL A 84 -12.45 11.03 11.92
CA VAL A 84 -13.49 10.20 11.30
C VAL A 84 -14.63 9.95 12.28
N LYS A 85 -14.32 9.59 13.53
CA LYS A 85 -15.34 9.39 14.59
C LYS A 85 -16.07 10.68 14.96
N GLU A 86 -15.37 11.83 15.02
CA GLU A 86 -15.98 13.14 15.23
C GLU A 86 -17.03 13.44 14.14
N LEU A 87 -16.87 12.89 12.93
CA LEU A 87 -17.78 13.02 11.79
C LEU A 87 -18.81 11.87 11.69
N GLY A 88 -18.95 11.02 12.72
CA GLY A 88 -19.91 9.92 12.76
C GLY A 88 -19.47 8.66 12.02
N GLY A 89 -18.29 8.63 11.41
CA GLY A 89 -17.79 7.49 10.65
C GLY A 89 -17.27 6.33 11.53
N ILE A 90 -17.22 5.15 10.94
CA ILE A 90 -16.75 3.90 11.55
C ILE A 90 -15.36 3.57 10.97
N PRO A 91 -14.26 4.08 11.56
CA PRO A 91 -12.93 3.90 11.01
C PRO A 91 -12.36 2.52 11.31
N PHE A 92 -11.55 2.02 10.38
CA PHE A 92 -10.60 0.93 10.60
C PHE A 92 -9.28 1.21 9.87
N LEU A 93 -8.15 0.78 10.44
CA LEU A 93 -6.86 0.80 9.76
C LEU A 93 -6.75 -0.44 8.88
N THR A 94 -6.12 -0.30 7.72
CA THR A 94 -5.96 -1.41 6.79
C THR A 94 -4.67 -1.35 5.98
N ASP A 95 -4.19 -2.53 5.61
CA ASP A 95 -3.17 -2.82 4.61
C ASP A 95 -3.45 -4.22 4.04
N CYS A 96 -2.81 -4.61 2.92
CA CYS A 96 -2.87 -5.96 2.38
C CYS A 96 -1.55 -6.70 2.57
N ASN A 97 -1.62 -8.03 2.60
CA ASN A 97 -0.48 -8.92 2.79
C ASN A 97 0.60 -8.72 1.72
N THR A 98 1.86 -9.02 2.07
CA THR A 98 3.01 -8.84 1.19
C THR A 98 3.33 -10.08 0.36
N LEU A 99 4.16 -9.90 -0.69
CA LEU A 99 4.69 -10.98 -1.52
C LEU A 99 6.04 -11.49 -1.04
N TYR A 100 6.82 -10.63 -0.40
CA TYR A 100 8.21 -10.95 0.00
C TYR A 100 8.27 -11.52 1.42
N PRO A 101 9.40 -12.18 1.75
CA PRO A 101 9.69 -12.64 3.10
C PRO A 101 9.62 -11.50 4.11
N GLY A 102 8.96 -11.74 5.23
CA GLY A 102 8.81 -10.75 6.28
C GLY A 102 7.65 -11.10 7.21
N SER A 103 7.31 -10.17 8.07
CA SER A 103 6.31 -10.35 9.11
C SER A 103 4.88 -10.06 8.66
N ARG A 104 4.64 -9.89 7.35
CA ARG A 104 3.33 -9.47 6.82
C ARG A 104 2.84 -10.36 5.67
N LYS A 105 3.25 -11.65 5.65
CA LYS A 105 2.87 -12.60 4.58
C LYS A 105 1.44 -13.11 4.66
N ASN A 106 0.85 -13.15 5.84
CA ASN A 106 -0.54 -13.57 6.07
C ASN A 106 -1.16 -12.70 7.15
N ALA A 107 -2.48 -12.70 7.27
CA ALA A 107 -3.16 -11.77 8.16
C ALA A 107 -2.76 -11.93 9.63
N ILE A 108 -2.43 -13.13 10.10
CA ILE A 108 -2.06 -13.36 11.50
C ILE A 108 -0.71 -12.69 11.79
N GLU A 109 0.31 -12.99 10.99
CA GLU A 109 1.63 -12.38 11.14
C GLU A 109 1.57 -10.86 10.92
N HIS A 110 0.80 -10.42 9.94
CA HIS A 110 0.63 -9.00 9.63
C HIS A 110 -0.05 -8.24 10.78
N MET A 111 -1.05 -8.82 11.43
CA MET A 111 -1.69 -8.25 12.62
C MET A 111 -0.70 -8.16 13.78
N TYR A 112 0.09 -9.23 14.05
CA TYR A 112 1.12 -9.17 15.08
C TYR A 112 2.19 -8.11 14.77
N CYS A 113 2.65 -8.02 13.53
CA CYS A 113 3.56 -6.97 13.09
C CYS A 113 2.98 -5.56 13.36
N ALA A 114 1.72 -5.34 13.01
CA ALA A 114 1.04 -4.07 13.29
C ALA A 114 0.98 -3.79 14.80
N TRP A 115 0.67 -4.79 15.62
CA TRP A 115 0.58 -4.63 17.08
C TRP A 115 1.94 -4.34 17.72
N GLU A 116 2.98 -5.06 17.34
CA GLU A 116 4.34 -4.82 17.84
C GLU A 116 4.87 -3.43 17.43
N ASN A 117 4.45 -2.94 16.26
CA ASN A 117 4.73 -1.58 15.81
C ASN A 117 3.78 -0.52 16.43
N GLY A 118 2.94 -0.94 17.39
CA GLY A 118 2.09 -0.05 18.19
C GLY A 118 0.72 0.28 17.58
N PHE A 119 0.33 -0.35 16.47
CA PHE A 119 -1.00 -0.15 15.88
C PHE A 119 -2.02 -1.13 16.47
N THR A 120 -2.50 -0.82 17.67
CA THR A 120 -3.54 -1.60 18.37
C THR A 120 -4.83 -0.80 18.51
N PRO A 121 -5.99 -1.42 18.70
CA PRO A 121 -7.22 -0.68 18.96
C PRO A 121 -7.13 0.28 20.16
N LEU A 122 -6.27 -0.02 21.14
CA LEU A 122 -6.06 0.84 22.31
C LEU A 122 -5.24 2.08 21.96
N THR A 123 -4.23 1.96 21.09
CA THR A 123 -3.32 3.06 20.74
C THR A 123 -3.88 3.94 19.63
N VAL A 124 -4.55 3.35 18.62
CA VAL A 124 -5.09 4.09 17.46
C VAL A 124 -6.58 4.39 17.56
N GLY A 125 -7.28 3.73 18.47
CA GLY A 125 -8.69 3.99 18.74
C GLY A 125 -9.66 3.34 17.75
N CYS A 126 -9.21 2.49 16.81
CA CYS A 126 -10.06 1.75 15.89
C CYS A 126 -9.46 0.36 15.59
N PRO A 127 -10.25 -0.61 15.06
CA PRO A 127 -9.75 -1.91 14.66
C PRO A 127 -8.69 -1.82 13.54
N VAL A 128 -7.85 -2.86 13.44
CA VAL A 128 -6.99 -3.12 12.29
C VAL A 128 -7.59 -4.32 11.54
N ILE A 129 -7.79 -4.19 10.24
CA ILE A 129 -8.34 -5.24 9.37
C ILE A 129 -7.38 -5.42 8.18
N ILE A 130 -6.90 -6.65 7.97
CA ILE A 130 -6.09 -6.96 6.80
C ILE A 130 -7.00 -7.14 5.59
N GLY A 131 -6.83 -6.25 4.61
CA GLY A 131 -7.79 -5.98 3.55
C GLY A 131 -8.03 -7.13 2.56
N ASP A 132 -7.06 -8.03 2.41
CA ASP A 132 -7.09 -9.16 1.47
C ASP A 132 -7.20 -10.53 2.18
N GLY A 133 -7.68 -10.54 3.42
CA GLY A 133 -8.00 -11.74 4.19
C GLY A 133 -6.78 -12.54 4.65
N LEU A 134 -7.07 -13.75 5.20
CA LEU A 134 -6.07 -14.58 5.89
C LEU A 134 -4.83 -14.89 5.03
N LYS A 135 -5.04 -15.25 3.77
CA LYS A 135 -3.97 -15.70 2.85
C LYS A 135 -3.62 -14.68 1.76
N GLY A 136 -4.16 -13.47 1.82
CA GLY A 136 -3.96 -12.46 0.78
C GLY A 136 -4.74 -12.72 -0.51
N THR A 137 -5.83 -13.47 -0.43
CA THR A 137 -6.60 -13.96 -1.59
C THR A 137 -8.08 -13.57 -1.55
N ASP A 138 -8.48 -12.80 -0.56
CA ASP A 138 -9.83 -12.22 -0.49
C ASP A 138 -9.81 -10.87 -1.20
N ASP A 139 -10.13 -10.91 -2.49
CA ASP A 139 -10.09 -9.75 -3.36
C ASP A 139 -11.35 -9.60 -4.22
N ILE A 140 -11.46 -8.45 -4.85
CA ILE A 140 -12.44 -8.14 -5.86
C ILE A 140 -11.73 -7.55 -7.07
N GLU A 141 -12.18 -7.92 -8.27
CA GLU A 141 -11.71 -7.32 -9.51
C GLU A 141 -12.47 -6.02 -9.77
N VAL A 142 -11.72 -4.93 -9.89
CA VAL A 142 -12.25 -3.59 -10.15
C VAL A 142 -11.83 -3.16 -11.55
N PRO A 143 -12.75 -2.89 -12.47
CA PRO A 143 -12.42 -2.40 -13.81
C PRO A 143 -11.63 -1.09 -13.73
N VAL A 144 -10.58 -0.97 -14.57
CA VAL A 144 -9.79 0.27 -14.70
C VAL A 144 -10.20 0.95 -16.01
N GLU A 145 -11.11 1.87 -15.91
CA GLU A 145 -11.57 2.60 -17.08
C GLU A 145 -10.44 3.44 -17.69
N GLY A 146 -10.18 3.23 -18.98
CA GLY A 146 -9.04 3.84 -19.67
C GLY A 146 -7.68 3.26 -19.32
N GLY A 147 -7.61 2.13 -18.59
CA GLY A 147 -6.37 1.46 -18.24
C GLY A 147 -5.64 0.91 -19.47
N GLU A 148 -4.36 1.27 -19.60
CA GLU A 148 -3.47 0.80 -20.66
C GLU A 148 -2.77 -0.51 -20.26
N TYR A 149 -2.37 -0.61 -19.00
CA TYR A 149 -1.57 -1.72 -18.44
C TYR A 149 -2.40 -2.73 -17.64
N VAL A 150 -3.50 -2.28 -17.05
CA VAL A 150 -4.39 -3.09 -16.19
C VAL A 150 -5.83 -2.94 -16.66
N LYS A 151 -6.51 -4.05 -16.90
CA LYS A 151 -7.94 -4.04 -17.26
C LYS A 151 -8.82 -4.13 -16.02
N ASN A 152 -8.51 -5.06 -15.12
CA ASN A 152 -9.19 -5.26 -13.86
C ASN A 152 -8.16 -5.33 -12.74
N ALA A 153 -8.18 -4.38 -11.83
CA ALA A 153 -7.31 -4.38 -10.66
C ALA A 153 -7.86 -5.31 -9.58
N LYS A 154 -7.00 -6.16 -9.00
CA LYS A 154 -7.34 -7.10 -7.93
C LYS A 154 -7.05 -6.45 -6.58
N ILE A 155 -8.09 -5.91 -5.97
CA ILE A 155 -8.01 -5.10 -4.74
C ILE A 155 -8.55 -5.90 -3.55
N GLY A 156 -7.90 -5.76 -2.38
CA GLY A 156 -8.38 -6.37 -1.14
C GLY A 156 -9.83 -6.01 -0.84
N ARG A 157 -10.68 -7.02 -0.63
CA ARG A 157 -12.12 -6.88 -0.51
C ARG A 157 -12.54 -5.89 0.57
N ALA A 158 -12.01 -6.02 1.79
CA ALA A 158 -12.40 -5.14 2.90
C ALA A 158 -12.12 -3.64 2.61
N ILE A 159 -11.16 -3.33 1.72
CA ILE A 159 -10.88 -1.96 1.29
C ILE A 159 -11.99 -1.46 0.36
N MET A 160 -12.48 -2.31 -0.53
CA MET A 160 -13.52 -1.93 -1.48
C MET A 160 -14.92 -1.93 -0.88
N ASP A 161 -15.13 -2.73 0.18
CA ASP A 161 -16.40 -2.75 0.94
C ASP A 161 -16.59 -1.50 1.82
N ALA A 162 -15.54 -0.70 2.03
CA ALA A 162 -15.64 0.56 2.74
C ALA A 162 -16.28 1.66 1.88
N ASP A 163 -17.15 2.48 2.48
CA ASP A 163 -17.86 3.57 1.81
C ASP A 163 -16.93 4.75 1.49
N VAL A 164 -15.98 5.02 2.38
CA VAL A 164 -15.03 6.13 2.29
C VAL A 164 -13.61 5.60 2.40
N PHE A 165 -12.73 6.17 1.61
CA PHE A 165 -11.32 5.80 1.60
C PHE A 165 -10.42 6.96 2.03
N ILE A 166 -9.57 6.75 3.02
CA ILE A 166 -8.53 7.69 3.45
C ILE A 166 -7.17 7.03 3.30
N SER A 167 -6.22 7.67 2.63
CA SER A 167 -4.84 7.19 2.64
C SER A 167 -3.97 8.06 3.56
N LEU A 168 -3.28 7.40 4.49
CA LEU A 168 -2.26 8.01 5.36
C LEU A 168 -0.89 7.53 4.88
N ASN A 169 -0.15 8.42 4.25
CA ASN A 169 1.02 8.09 3.47
C ASN A 169 2.30 8.57 4.13
N HIS A 170 3.30 7.69 4.18
CA HIS A 170 4.68 8.06 4.47
C HIS A 170 5.43 8.31 3.17
N PHE A 171 6.01 9.48 3.00
CA PHE A 171 6.89 9.79 1.87
C PHE A 171 8.32 9.32 2.17
N LYS A 172 8.89 8.51 1.29
CA LYS A 172 10.23 7.93 1.40
C LYS A 172 10.79 7.54 0.04
N GLY A 173 12.06 7.15 0.00
CA GLY A 173 12.69 6.54 -1.18
C GLY A 173 12.11 5.18 -1.51
N HIS A 174 12.45 4.67 -2.68
CA HIS A 174 12.11 3.33 -3.14
C HIS A 174 13.00 2.91 -4.32
N GLU A 175 13.52 1.71 -4.28
CA GLU A 175 14.55 1.20 -5.20
C GLU A 175 14.04 1.15 -6.65
N THR A 176 12.84 0.65 -6.87
CA THR A 176 12.26 0.49 -8.21
C THR A 176 11.43 1.69 -8.64
N ALA A 177 10.62 2.26 -7.74
CA ALA A 177 9.70 3.36 -8.08
C ALA A 177 10.34 4.75 -7.99
N GLY A 178 11.60 4.86 -7.52
CA GLY A 178 12.28 6.10 -7.20
C GLY A 178 11.85 6.66 -5.83
N PHE A 179 10.56 6.80 -5.57
CA PHE A 179 10.01 7.17 -4.27
C PHE A 179 8.67 6.48 -4.01
N GLY A 180 8.29 6.39 -2.74
CA GLY A 180 6.98 5.92 -2.27
C GLY A 180 6.21 7.05 -1.61
N GLY A 181 4.93 7.15 -1.92
CA GLY A 181 3.99 8.12 -1.36
C GLY A 181 2.56 7.62 -1.52
N ALA A 182 1.60 8.51 -1.80
CA ALA A 182 0.20 8.17 -1.90
C ALA A 182 -0.08 7.10 -2.98
N ILE A 183 0.40 7.29 -4.21
CA ILE A 183 0.16 6.34 -5.32
C ILE A 183 0.65 4.94 -4.96
N LYS A 184 1.86 4.81 -4.37
CA LYS A 184 2.38 3.52 -3.94
C LYS A 184 1.57 2.92 -2.78
N ASN A 185 1.27 3.73 -1.76
CA ASN A 185 0.49 3.27 -0.62
C ASN A 185 -0.90 2.79 -1.04
N ILE A 186 -1.52 3.44 -2.02
CA ILE A 186 -2.83 3.06 -2.55
C ILE A 186 -2.68 1.90 -3.54
N GLY A 187 -1.96 2.08 -4.65
CA GLY A 187 -1.90 1.11 -5.74
C GLY A 187 -1.30 -0.22 -5.34
N MET A 188 -0.06 -0.21 -4.85
CA MET A 188 0.60 -1.42 -4.38
C MET A 188 0.00 -1.91 -3.06
N GLY A 189 -0.26 -1.00 -2.12
CA GLY A 189 -0.70 -1.34 -0.78
C GLY A 189 -2.10 -1.95 -0.73
N CYS A 190 -3.06 -1.50 -1.56
CA CYS A 190 -4.42 -2.05 -1.60
C CYS A 190 -4.56 -3.28 -2.50
N GLY A 191 -3.59 -3.54 -3.38
CA GLY A 191 -3.61 -4.76 -4.20
C GLY A 191 -3.59 -6.01 -3.33
N SER A 192 -4.41 -7.01 -3.67
CA SER A 192 -4.30 -8.35 -3.10
C SER A 192 -2.95 -8.99 -3.46
N ARG A 193 -2.69 -10.19 -2.98
CA ARG A 193 -1.49 -10.94 -3.38
C ARG A 193 -1.41 -11.09 -4.90
N ALA A 194 -2.52 -11.47 -5.55
CA ALA A 194 -2.59 -11.57 -7.01
C ALA A 194 -2.38 -10.21 -7.69
N GLY A 195 -2.97 -9.14 -7.13
CA GLY A 195 -2.79 -7.78 -7.62
C GLY A 195 -1.34 -7.29 -7.50
N LYS A 196 -0.68 -7.57 -6.38
CA LYS A 196 0.74 -7.26 -6.21
C LYS A 196 1.63 -8.03 -7.20
N MET A 197 1.31 -9.33 -7.44
CA MET A 197 2.01 -10.14 -8.45
C MET A 197 1.88 -9.54 -9.85
N GLU A 198 0.69 -9.09 -10.24
CA GLU A 198 0.46 -8.45 -11.53
C GLU A 198 1.25 -7.15 -11.68
N GLN A 199 1.33 -6.34 -10.62
CA GLN A 199 2.09 -5.10 -10.64
C GLN A 199 3.60 -5.34 -10.76
N HIS A 200 4.16 -6.34 -10.04
CA HIS A 200 5.61 -6.61 -10.02
C HIS A 200 6.07 -7.40 -11.25
N ALA A 201 5.52 -8.57 -11.50
CA ALA A 201 6.10 -9.57 -12.41
C ALA A 201 5.12 -10.05 -13.48
N GLN A 202 4.13 -9.25 -13.85
CA GLN A 202 3.07 -9.70 -14.75
C GLN A 202 2.36 -10.99 -14.28
N GLY A 203 2.38 -11.22 -12.97
CA GLY A 203 1.73 -12.37 -12.34
C GLY A 203 2.51 -13.69 -12.37
N LYS A 204 3.82 -13.68 -12.58
CA LYS A 204 4.64 -14.91 -12.63
C LYS A 204 5.59 -15.01 -11.43
N PRO A 205 5.40 -16.00 -10.53
CA PRO A 205 6.36 -16.30 -9.46
C PRO A 205 7.54 -17.12 -9.98
N GLU A 206 8.65 -17.10 -9.25
CA GLU A 206 9.84 -17.91 -9.49
C GLU A 206 10.27 -18.65 -8.23
N ILE A 207 11.05 -19.73 -8.38
CA ILE A 207 11.59 -20.52 -7.26
C ILE A 207 13.11 -20.44 -7.24
N ASN A 208 13.64 -20.00 -6.10
CA ASN A 208 15.06 -20.13 -5.80
C ASN A 208 15.32 -21.57 -5.34
N GLU A 209 15.93 -22.37 -6.19
CA GLU A 209 16.22 -23.77 -5.93
C GLU A 209 17.16 -23.99 -4.73
N ASN A 210 18.08 -23.05 -4.46
CA ASN A 210 18.99 -23.15 -3.33
C ASN A 210 18.26 -23.08 -1.97
N LEU A 211 17.16 -22.33 -1.92
CA LEU A 211 16.31 -22.20 -0.73
C LEU A 211 15.22 -23.27 -0.68
N CYS A 212 14.83 -23.85 -1.82
CA CYS A 212 13.77 -24.85 -1.89
C CYS A 212 14.21 -26.15 -1.15
N ARG A 213 13.34 -26.64 -0.26
CA ARG A 213 13.55 -27.90 0.48
C ARG A 213 12.69 -29.06 -0.03
N GLY A 214 11.99 -28.88 -1.14
CA GLY A 214 11.13 -29.92 -1.74
C GLY A 214 9.97 -30.38 -0.85
N CYS A 215 9.56 -29.60 0.13
CA CYS A 215 8.54 -29.99 1.13
C CYS A 215 7.12 -30.10 0.58
N LYS A 216 6.89 -29.81 -0.70
CA LYS A 216 5.62 -29.91 -1.43
C LYS A 216 4.46 -29.08 -0.83
N ARG A 217 4.70 -28.21 0.14
CA ARG A 217 3.65 -27.42 0.78
C ARG A 217 2.96 -26.47 -0.21
N CYS A 218 3.73 -25.83 -1.09
CA CYS A 218 3.23 -24.93 -2.12
C CYS A 218 2.32 -25.64 -3.14
N MET A 219 2.55 -26.92 -3.45
CA MET A 219 1.66 -27.71 -4.32
C MET A 219 0.25 -27.81 -3.76
N ARG A 220 0.10 -27.98 -2.45
CA ARG A 220 -1.22 -28.10 -1.79
C ARG A 220 -2.05 -26.81 -1.88
N GLU A 221 -1.39 -25.67 -2.05
CA GLU A 221 -2.05 -24.37 -2.19
C GLU A 221 -2.31 -24.00 -3.66
N CYS A 222 -1.80 -24.79 -4.62
CA CYS A 222 -1.95 -24.50 -6.04
C CYS A 222 -3.20 -25.18 -6.62
N ALA A 223 -4.26 -24.40 -6.82
CA ALA A 223 -5.51 -24.92 -7.38
C ALA A 223 -5.40 -25.35 -8.86
N ASN A 224 -4.38 -24.85 -9.58
CA ASN A 224 -4.20 -25.07 -11.02
C ASN A 224 -3.07 -26.05 -11.36
N GLU A 225 -2.56 -26.78 -10.36
CA GLU A 225 -1.47 -27.76 -10.57
C GLU A 225 -0.24 -27.18 -11.29
N GLY A 226 0.01 -25.88 -11.13
CA GLY A 226 1.14 -25.18 -11.73
C GLY A 226 2.46 -25.38 -11.00
N LEU A 227 2.49 -26.20 -9.94
CA LEU A 227 3.71 -26.54 -9.19
C LEU A 227 4.04 -28.01 -9.36
N VAL A 228 5.21 -28.28 -9.88
CA VAL A 228 5.69 -29.61 -10.21
C VAL A 228 6.86 -29.95 -9.30
N TYR A 229 6.86 -31.15 -8.73
CA TYR A 229 7.99 -31.68 -7.96
C TYR A 229 8.88 -32.50 -8.88
N ASP A 230 10.15 -32.18 -8.89
CA ASP A 230 11.17 -32.96 -9.60
C ASP A 230 11.75 -34.02 -8.67
N GLU A 231 11.51 -35.27 -8.99
CA GLU A 231 11.99 -36.43 -8.22
C GLU A 231 13.52 -36.59 -8.30
N THR A 232 14.19 -36.01 -9.32
CA THR A 232 15.64 -36.09 -9.50
C THR A 232 16.37 -35.08 -8.62
N THR A 233 15.92 -33.83 -8.68
CA THR A 233 16.55 -32.73 -7.90
C THR A 233 15.98 -32.59 -6.50
N HIS A 234 14.84 -33.24 -6.22
CA HIS A 234 14.06 -33.06 -5.00
C HIS A 234 13.64 -31.59 -4.76
N LYS A 235 13.39 -30.84 -5.84
CA LYS A 235 13.00 -29.44 -5.81
C LYS A 235 11.61 -29.23 -6.44
N MET A 236 11.07 -28.07 -6.18
CA MET A 236 9.82 -27.62 -6.81
C MET A 236 10.14 -26.74 -8.02
N HIS A 237 9.36 -26.88 -9.08
CA HIS A 237 9.39 -26.02 -10.26
C HIS A 237 7.99 -25.44 -10.54
N ILE A 238 7.93 -24.35 -11.31
CA ILE A 238 6.67 -23.73 -11.71
C ILE A 238 6.44 -23.96 -13.21
N ASP A 239 5.35 -24.62 -13.54
CA ASP A 239 4.82 -24.62 -14.90
C ASP A 239 4.06 -23.31 -15.17
N HIS A 240 4.73 -22.38 -15.82
CA HIS A 240 4.16 -21.07 -16.13
C HIS A 240 2.97 -21.12 -17.09
N ASN A 241 2.74 -22.21 -17.81
CA ASN A 241 1.56 -22.38 -18.66
C ASN A 241 0.30 -22.65 -17.82
N LYS A 242 0.46 -23.31 -16.68
CA LYS A 242 -0.62 -23.58 -15.72
C LYS A 242 -0.75 -22.51 -14.63
N CYS A 243 0.29 -21.72 -14.42
CA CYS A 243 0.32 -20.73 -13.34
C CYS A 243 -0.57 -19.53 -13.64
N LEU A 244 -1.55 -19.28 -12.77
CA LEU A 244 -2.44 -18.10 -12.83
C LEU A 244 -1.86 -16.84 -12.16
N GLY A 245 -0.67 -16.88 -11.58
CA GLY A 245 -0.06 -15.73 -10.91
C GLY A 245 -0.75 -15.30 -9.62
N CYS A 246 -1.55 -16.15 -8.98
CA CYS A 246 -2.28 -15.78 -7.74
C CYS A 246 -1.38 -15.61 -6.50
N GLY A 247 -0.11 -16.01 -6.55
CA GLY A 247 0.89 -15.85 -5.48
C GLY A 247 0.66 -16.68 -4.20
N ARG A 248 -0.34 -17.57 -4.13
CA ARG A 248 -0.61 -18.42 -2.96
C ARG A 248 0.61 -19.21 -2.50
N CYS A 249 1.38 -19.73 -3.47
CA CYS A 249 2.60 -20.50 -3.21
C CYS A 249 3.68 -19.69 -2.48
N ILE A 250 3.77 -18.38 -2.73
CA ILE A 250 4.70 -17.48 -2.03
C ILE A 250 4.35 -17.45 -0.54
N GLY A 251 3.07 -17.20 -0.21
CA GLY A 251 2.60 -17.17 1.17
C GLY A 251 2.68 -18.52 1.89
N ALA A 252 2.67 -19.62 1.14
CA ALA A 252 2.77 -20.98 1.71
C ALA A 252 4.21 -21.42 1.96
N CYS A 253 5.21 -20.78 1.37
CA CYS A 253 6.60 -21.19 1.48
C CYS A 253 7.21 -20.71 2.81
N ASN A 254 7.56 -21.66 3.69
CA ASN A 254 8.22 -21.36 4.97
C ASN A 254 9.73 -21.10 4.83
N PHE A 255 10.30 -21.39 3.64
CA PHE A 255 11.72 -21.25 3.37
C PHE A 255 12.02 -20.03 2.49
N ASP A 256 11.00 -19.21 2.22
CA ASP A 256 11.08 -18.04 1.37
C ASP A 256 11.73 -18.31 -0.01
N ALA A 257 11.59 -19.56 -0.47
CA ALA A 257 12.14 -20.00 -1.75
C ALA A 257 11.35 -19.51 -2.95
N ILE A 258 10.11 -19.04 -2.78
CA ILE A 258 9.24 -18.60 -3.86
C ILE A 258 9.05 -17.09 -3.72
N HIS A 259 9.34 -16.38 -4.79
CA HIS A 259 9.25 -14.90 -4.88
C HIS A 259 8.56 -14.48 -6.17
N SER A 260 8.23 -13.19 -6.29
CA SER A 260 7.86 -12.61 -7.58
C SER A 260 9.04 -12.73 -8.54
N GLY A 261 8.78 -13.10 -9.79
CA GLY A 261 9.82 -13.14 -10.83
C GLY A 261 10.46 -11.77 -11.08
N CYS A 262 11.27 -11.66 -12.12
CA CYS A 262 11.93 -10.39 -12.48
C CYS A 262 10.92 -9.25 -12.51
N ASP A 263 11.27 -8.15 -11.86
CA ASP A 263 10.44 -6.95 -11.85
C ASP A 263 10.19 -6.46 -13.29
N ALA A 264 8.96 -6.08 -13.56
CA ALA A 264 8.62 -5.37 -14.78
C ALA A 264 9.52 -4.13 -14.95
N ALA A 265 9.75 -3.70 -16.19
CA ALA A 265 10.46 -2.44 -16.42
C ALA A 265 9.89 -1.35 -15.50
N THR A 266 10.75 -0.53 -14.91
CA THR A 266 10.36 0.51 -13.93
C THR A 266 9.16 1.35 -14.39
N LYS A 267 9.09 1.63 -15.69
CA LYS A 267 7.96 2.36 -16.28
C LYS A 267 6.65 1.58 -16.13
N ASP A 268 6.62 0.32 -16.52
CA ASP A 268 5.42 -0.52 -16.49
C ASP A 268 4.94 -0.77 -15.07
N PHE A 269 5.88 -0.98 -14.16
CA PHE A 269 5.62 -1.11 -12.73
C PHE A 269 4.91 0.15 -12.18
N ASN A 270 5.46 1.34 -12.48
CA ASN A 270 4.89 2.61 -12.02
C ASN A 270 3.52 2.89 -12.65
N CYS A 271 3.33 2.57 -13.95
CA CYS A 271 2.06 2.75 -14.63
C CYS A 271 0.98 1.83 -14.05
N ARG A 272 1.26 0.52 -13.86
CA ARG A 272 0.32 -0.41 -13.22
C ARG A 272 -0.04 0.04 -11.82
N MET A 273 0.93 0.49 -11.04
CA MET A 273 0.69 0.98 -9.68
C MET A 273 -0.23 2.21 -9.67
N ALA A 274 -0.07 3.13 -10.65
CA ALA A 274 -0.95 4.28 -10.80
C ALA A 274 -2.38 3.87 -11.21
N GLU A 275 -2.51 2.91 -12.12
CA GLU A 275 -3.82 2.37 -12.53
C GLU A 275 -4.52 1.61 -11.41
N TYR A 276 -3.78 0.85 -10.59
CA TYR A 276 -4.30 0.25 -9.36
C TYR A 276 -4.77 1.32 -8.36
N ALA A 277 -4.00 2.40 -8.19
CA ALA A 277 -4.40 3.50 -7.32
C ALA A 277 -5.69 4.15 -7.82
N LYS A 278 -5.82 4.37 -9.14
CA LYS A 278 -7.05 4.86 -9.77
C LYS A 278 -8.23 3.95 -9.45
N ALA A 279 -8.10 2.64 -9.64
CA ALA A 279 -9.17 1.68 -9.34
C ALA A 279 -9.66 1.73 -7.89
N VAL A 280 -8.77 2.03 -6.94
CA VAL A 280 -9.14 2.15 -5.53
C VAL A 280 -9.95 3.40 -5.25
N VAL A 281 -9.66 4.52 -5.91
CA VAL A 281 -10.25 5.83 -5.55
C VAL A 281 -11.39 6.27 -6.45
N ASP A 282 -11.47 5.77 -7.69
CA ASP A 282 -12.51 6.17 -8.63
C ASP A 282 -13.91 5.85 -8.10
N GLY A 283 -14.81 6.80 -8.28
CA GLY A 283 -16.24 6.65 -8.00
C GLY A 283 -16.63 6.64 -6.52
N ARG A 284 -15.70 6.88 -5.57
CA ARG A 284 -16.03 6.97 -4.14
C ARG A 284 -15.36 8.15 -3.45
N PRO A 285 -15.94 8.63 -2.32
CA PRO A 285 -15.30 9.67 -1.51
C PRO A 285 -13.92 9.22 -1.02
N ASN A 286 -12.92 10.07 -1.22
CA ASN A 286 -11.56 9.76 -0.78
C ASN A 286 -10.82 11.01 -0.30
N PHE A 287 -9.79 10.79 0.57
CA PHE A 287 -9.00 11.86 1.15
C PHE A 287 -7.56 11.38 1.37
N HIS A 288 -6.57 12.20 1.00
CA HIS A 288 -5.18 11.79 1.02
C HIS A 288 -4.32 12.67 1.93
N ILE A 289 -3.59 12.03 2.85
CA ILE A 289 -2.71 12.67 3.82
C ILE A 289 -1.30 12.14 3.60
N SER A 290 -0.36 13.02 3.30
CA SER A 290 1.05 12.63 3.13
C SER A 290 1.93 13.32 4.18
N LEU A 291 2.70 12.51 4.91
CA LEU A 291 3.67 12.95 5.90
C LEU A 291 5.08 12.78 5.33
N VAL A 292 5.80 13.90 5.22
CA VAL A 292 7.21 13.93 4.82
C VAL A 292 8.04 14.08 6.08
N VAL A 293 8.32 12.95 6.74
CA VAL A 293 8.99 12.85 8.03
C VAL A 293 9.88 11.61 8.04
N ASP A 294 11.06 11.72 8.65
CA ASP A 294 12.02 10.61 8.76
C ASP A 294 12.22 9.88 7.41
N VAL A 295 12.42 10.67 6.35
CA VAL A 295 12.50 10.19 4.96
C VAL A 295 13.71 9.28 4.80
N SER A 296 13.47 7.97 4.73
CA SER A 296 14.49 6.96 4.43
C SER A 296 14.72 6.87 2.93
N PRO A 297 15.94 6.56 2.45
CA PRO A 297 16.17 6.18 1.07
C PRO A 297 15.45 4.87 0.68
N ASN A 298 15.17 4.00 1.66
CA ASN A 298 14.55 2.70 1.50
C ASN A 298 13.05 2.71 1.86
N CYS A 299 12.34 1.70 1.38
CA CYS A 299 10.94 1.52 1.72
C CYS A 299 10.76 0.99 3.16
N ASP A 300 9.67 1.41 3.86
CA ASP A 300 9.30 0.88 5.19
C ASP A 300 9.04 -0.63 5.20
N CYS A 301 9.05 -1.27 4.04
CA CYS A 301 8.88 -2.70 3.89
C CYS A 301 10.17 -3.52 4.13
N HIS A 302 11.30 -2.88 4.30
CA HIS A 302 12.56 -3.49 4.70
C HIS A 302 12.72 -3.44 6.22
N ARG A 303 13.41 -4.44 6.78
CA ARG A 303 13.73 -4.49 8.23
C ARG A 303 14.83 -3.51 8.61
N GLU A 304 15.74 -3.30 7.67
CA GLU A 304 16.90 -2.45 7.84
C GLU A 304 16.48 -0.99 7.83
N ASN A 305 16.93 -0.26 8.84
CA ASN A 305 16.88 1.19 8.84
C ASN A 305 18.13 1.74 8.15
N ASP A 306 17.94 2.77 7.35
CA ASP A 306 19.02 3.61 6.87
C ASP A 306 18.94 4.98 7.53
N VAL A 307 20.01 5.76 7.39
CA VAL A 307 20.05 7.13 7.90
C VAL A 307 18.98 7.94 7.18
N PRO A 308 18.06 8.61 7.90
CA PRO A 308 17.08 9.49 7.26
C PRO A 308 17.80 10.55 6.43
N LEU A 309 17.29 10.78 5.22
CA LEU A 309 17.82 11.81 4.35
C LEU A 309 17.75 13.17 5.06
N SER A 310 18.89 13.86 5.16
CA SER A 310 18.94 15.20 5.70
C SER A 310 18.32 16.17 4.73
N LEU A 311 17.08 16.53 4.98
CA LEU A 311 16.37 17.51 4.18
C LEU A 311 16.89 18.95 4.38
N ILE A 312 17.74 19.19 5.37
CA ILE A 312 18.38 20.49 5.62
C ILE A 312 19.28 20.90 4.45
N HIS A 313 19.84 19.94 3.72
CA HIS A 313 20.76 20.21 2.62
C HIS A 313 20.07 20.29 1.24
N ILE A 314 18.77 20.03 1.16
CA ILE A 314 18.03 19.98 -0.12
C ILE A 314 17.21 21.25 -0.36
N SER A 315 16.68 21.86 0.66
CA SER A 315 16.03 23.19 0.69
C SER A 315 15.31 23.41 2.03
N GLU A 316 15.36 24.62 2.55
CA GLU A 316 14.55 25.09 3.68
C GLU A 316 13.04 25.06 3.36
N PRO A 317 12.18 24.79 4.33
CA PRO A 317 12.16 24.01 5.55
C PRO A 317 11.42 22.66 5.38
N THR A 318 11.88 21.64 5.98
CA THR A 318 12.03 20.32 5.43
C THR A 318 11.25 19.16 6.05
N ARG A 319 10.32 19.36 6.95
CA ARG A 319 9.36 18.36 7.39
C ARG A 319 7.95 18.86 7.09
N ARG A 320 7.22 18.14 6.25
CA ARG A 320 5.98 18.65 5.68
C ARG A 320 4.84 17.63 5.79
N VAL A 321 3.63 18.11 6.10
CA VAL A 321 2.38 17.38 5.89
C VAL A 321 1.70 17.98 4.67
N VAL A 322 1.38 17.15 3.69
CA VAL A 322 0.64 17.53 2.49
C VAL A 322 -0.67 16.76 2.49
N ILE A 323 -1.76 17.46 2.29
CA ILE A 323 -3.10 16.89 2.17
C ILE A 323 -3.69 17.33 0.82
N SER A 324 -4.19 16.39 0.05
CA SER A 324 -4.86 16.63 -1.23
C SER A 324 -6.19 15.91 -1.29
#